data_d9b6cb50503e16d7c1d6eaa40d1cd73e
#
_entry.id   d9b6cb50503e16d7c1d6eaa40d1cd73e
#
_cell.length_a   1.000
_cell.length_b   1.000
_cell.length_c   1.000
_cell.angle_alpha   90.00
_cell.angle_beta   90.00
_cell.angle_gamma   90.00
#
_symmetry.space_group_name_H-M   'P 1'
#
loop_
_entity.id
_entity.type
_entity.pdbx_description
1 polymer ?
#
loop_
_entity_poly.entity_id
_entity_poly.type
_entity_poly.pdbx_seq_one_letter_code
_entity_poly.pdbx_strand_id
1 'polypeptide(L)'
;MGMGTNSKLHLQFTDHHWERLDCNGETFADTGYQNTWEVSRAQPGASGILVNYTGGNIGASFGSGTPATRAKEFLKQIEPVLPGLTAKWNGKATIDFWTGYRWTKGSYSFWKVGQYTKFAGVERERQGNCFFAGEHTSIDFQGYLNGAVETGQKAADDILGDLR
;
A
#
# COMPACT_ATOMS: atom_id res chain seq x y z
N MET A 1 -17.05 -4.42 5.50
CA MET A 1 -15.58 -4.58 5.60
C MET A 1 -14.93 -3.22 5.81
N GLY A 2 -13.70 -3.19 6.33
CA GLY A 2 -12.87 -1.99 6.36
C GLY A 2 -12.12 -1.79 5.04
N MET A 3 -11.73 -0.55 4.76
CA MET A 3 -10.78 -0.22 3.69
C MET A 3 -9.49 0.27 4.32
N GLY A 4 -8.36 -0.23 3.83
CA GLY A 4 -7.03 0.16 4.31
C GLY A 4 -6.71 1.63 4.03
N THR A 5 -5.95 2.22 4.92
CA THR A 5 -5.52 3.63 4.83
C THR A 5 -4.04 3.75 4.45
N ASN A 6 -3.54 2.75 3.71
CA ASN A 6 -2.13 2.72 3.35
C ASN A 6 -1.75 3.88 2.45
N SER A 7 -0.55 4.37 2.70
CA SER A 7 0.12 5.38 1.89
C SER A 7 1.53 4.95 1.58
N LYS A 8 2.03 5.36 0.43
CA LYS A 8 3.42 5.16 0.02
C LYS A 8 4.07 6.51 -0.19
N LEU A 9 5.17 6.76 0.52
CA LEU A 9 6.04 7.90 0.30
C LEU A 9 7.34 7.39 -0.32
N HIS A 10 7.62 7.80 -1.55
CA HIS A 10 8.84 7.44 -2.25
C HIS A 10 9.84 8.58 -2.15
N LEU A 11 11.08 8.27 -1.80
CA LEU A 11 12.20 9.23 -1.80
C LEU A 11 13.31 8.71 -2.70
N GLN A 12 13.87 9.58 -3.53
CA GLN A 12 15.05 9.25 -4.32
C GLN A 12 16.31 9.77 -3.64
N PHE A 13 17.32 8.90 -3.60
CA PHE A 13 18.64 9.15 -3.04
C PHE A 13 19.71 9.14 -4.14
N THR A 14 20.82 9.81 -3.91
CA THR A 14 21.93 9.90 -4.88
C THR A 14 22.63 8.58 -5.12
N ASP A 15 22.59 7.69 -4.13
CA ASP A 15 23.16 6.34 -4.20
C ASP A 15 22.31 5.37 -3.35
N HIS A 16 22.62 4.08 -3.42
CA HIS A 16 22.04 3.02 -2.58
C HIS A 16 22.76 2.99 -1.23
N HIS A 17 22.65 4.07 -0.45
CA HIS A 17 23.39 4.26 0.81
C HIS A 17 23.24 3.10 1.80
N TRP A 18 22.07 2.47 1.84
CA TRP A 18 21.77 1.31 2.71
C TRP A 18 22.68 0.11 2.43
N GLU A 19 23.16 -0.08 1.19
CA GLU A 19 24.09 -1.17 0.86
C GLU A 19 25.45 -0.97 1.55
N ARG A 20 25.88 0.28 1.76
CA ARG A 20 27.11 0.60 2.51
C ARG A 20 27.00 0.32 4.00
N LEU A 21 25.78 0.11 4.49
CA LEU A 21 25.47 -0.26 5.87
C LEU A 21 25.17 -1.75 5.99
N ASP A 22 25.52 -2.56 4.97
CA ASP A 22 25.21 -3.98 4.84
C ASP A 22 23.70 -4.28 4.95
N CYS A 23 22.85 -3.34 4.48
CA CYS A 23 21.42 -3.43 4.48
C CYS A 23 20.86 -3.47 3.04
N ASN A 24 19.63 -3.97 2.88
CA ASN A 24 18.96 -4.05 1.59
C ASN A 24 17.87 -2.98 1.39
N GLY A 25 17.78 -2.00 2.30
CA GLY A 25 16.74 -0.98 2.31
C GLY A 25 15.41 -1.41 2.91
N GLU A 26 15.27 -2.66 3.33
CA GLU A 26 14.10 -3.13 4.07
C GLU A 26 14.30 -2.88 5.56
N THR A 27 13.37 -2.15 6.17
CA THR A 27 13.41 -1.83 7.60
C THR A 27 12.03 -1.85 8.21
N PHE A 28 11.97 -2.22 9.49
CA PHE A 28 10.77 -2.12 10.33
C PHE A 28 11.15 -1.41 11.62
N ALA A 29 10.46 -0.33 11.95
CA ALA A 29 10.77 0.45 13.15
C ALA A 29 9.53 1.13 13.75
N ASP A 30 9.60 1.38 15.04
CA ASP A 30 8.61 2.12 15.83
C ASP A 30 8.95 3.61 16.00
N THR A 31 9.96 4.09 15.29
CA THR A 31 10.41 5.50 15.29
C THR A 31 9.43 6.46 14.58
N GLY A 32 8.32 5.93 14.03
CA GLY A 32 7.22 6.71 13.46
C GLY A 32 6.88 6.42 11.99
N TYR A 33 7.81 5.82 11.21
CA TYR A 33 7.60 5.58 9.78
C TYR A 33 7.07 4.17 9.42
N GLN A 34 7.07 3.22 10.33
CA GLN A 34 6.62 1.83 10.21
C GLN A 34 7.58 0.94 9.41
N ASN A 35 7.55 0.94 8.08
CA ASN A 35 8.49 0.12 7.31
C ASN A 35 8.93 0.76 6.00
N THR A 36 10.03 0.23 5.45
CA THR A 36 10.57 0.61 4.14
C THR A 36 11.01 -0.61 3.35
N TRP A 37 11.11 -0.43 2.04
CA TRP A 37 11.89 -1.30 1.15
C TRP A 37 12.39 -0.52 -0.07
N GLU A 38 13.40 -1.06 -0.73
CA GLU A 38 13.90 -0.51 -1.98
C GLU A 38 13.04 -0.93 -3.16
N VAL A 39 12.67 0.04 -4.02
CA VAL A 39 11.87 -0.19 -5.23
C VAL A 39 12.67 -0.01 -6.52
N SER A 40 13.98 0.24 -6.43
CA SER A 40 14.87 0.52 -7.57
C SER A 40 15.89 -0.57 -7.87
N ARG A 41 15.82 -1.73 -7.22
CA ARG A 41 16.84 -2.81 -7.29
C ARG A 41 17.26 -3.22 -8.70
N ALA A 42 16.34 -3.25 -9.65
CA ALA A 42 16.61 -3.65 -11.03
C ALA A 42 16.79 -2.44 -11.97
N GLN A 43 16.83 -1.23 -11.45
CA GLN A 43 16.99 -0.02 -12.25
C GLN A 43 18.47 0.25 -12.53
N PRO A 44 18.83 0.63 -13.75
CA PRO A 44 20.18 1.05 -14.05
C PRO A 44 20.48 2.42 -13.43
N GLY A 45 21.73 2.65 -13.04
CA GLY A 45 22.20 3.93 -12.48
C GLY A 45 22.57 3.86 -11.01
N ALA A 46 23.05 4.97 -10.48
CA ALA A 46 23.53 5.04 -9.10
C ALA A 46 22.45 5.42 -8.10
N SER A 47 21.36 6.04 -8.55
CA SER A 47 20.29 6.53 -7.67
C SER A 47 19.42 5.40 -7.17
N GLY A 48 19.17 5.38 -5.86
CA GLY A 48 18.23 4.45 -5.23
C GLY A 48 16.92 5.12 -4.84
N ILE A 49 15.83 4.34 -4.76
CA ILE A 49 14.53 4.80 -4.27
C ILE A 49 14.09 3.89 -3.14
N LEU A 50 13.85 4.48 -1.95
CA LEU A 50 13.13 3.83 -0.87
C LEU A 50 11.66 4.24 -0.90
N VAL A 51 10.80 3.27 -0.65
CA VAL A 51 9.41 3.52 -0.30
C VAL A 51 9.25 3.39 1.21
N ASN A 52 8.65 4.38 1.83
CA ASN A 52 8.07 4.28 3.16
C ASN A 52 6.60 3.87 3.00
N TYR A 53 6.26 2.74 3.55
CA TYR A 53 4.91 2.19 3.52
C TYR A 53 4.26 2.28 4.90
N THR A 54 3.10 2.90 4.94
CA THR A 54 2.40 3.20 6.18
C THR A 54 0.94 2.74 6.10
N GLY A 55 0.36 2.44 7.25
CA GLY A 55 -1.04 2.07 7.38
C GLY A 55 -1.67 2.67 8.65
N GLY A 56 -2.94 2.35 8.90
CA GLY A 56 -3.66 2.83 10.06
C GLY A 56 -3.72 4.35 10.13
N ASN A 57 -3.58 4.91 11.33
CA ASN A 57 -3.62 6.36 11.56
C ASN A 57 -2.43 7.08 10.92
N ILE A 58 -1.26 6.45 10.86
CA ILE A 58 -0.07 7.03 10.23
C ILE A 58 -0.32 7.17 8.73
N GLY A 59 -0.78 6.11 8.05
CA GLY A 59 -1.12 6.16 6.63
C GLY A 59 -2.21 7.19 6.33
N ALA A 60 -3.26 7.27 7.15
CA ALA A 60 -4.34 8.25 7.01
C ALA A 60 -3.84 9.71 7.13
N SER A 61 -2.80 9.96 7.94
CA SER A 61 -2.24 11.30 8.13
C SER A 61 -1.60 11.90 6.87
N PHE A 62 -1.28 11.06 5.86
CA PHE A 62 -0.70 11.51 4.60
C PHE A 62 -1.68 12.33 3.73
N GLY A 63 -2.95 12.42 4.10
CA GLY A 63 -3.92 13.32 3.48
C GLY A 63 -3.61 14.81 3.66
N SER A 64 -2.60 15.17 4.45
CA SER A 64 -2.15 16.53 4.68
C SER A 64 -0.65 16.68 4.45
N GLY A 65 -0.20 17.89 4.15
CA GLY A 65 1.21 18.17 3.85
C GLY A 65 1.57 17.94 2.39
N THR A 66 2.81 18.29 2.05
CA THR A 66 3.40 18.08 0.72
C THR A 66 4.34 16.89 0.73
N PRO A 67 4.67 16.29 -0.43
CA PRO A 67 5.71 15.26 -0.50
C PRO A 67 7.03 15.68 0.17
N ALA A 68 7.45 16.93 -0.02
CA ALA A 68 8.68 17.45 0.57
C ALA A 68 8.61 17.58 2.10
N THR A 69 7.47 17.99 2.67
CA THR A 69 7.32 18.07 4.14
C THR A 69 7.28 16.69 4.76
N ARG A 70 6.56 15.74 4.14
CA ARG A 70 6.52 14.34 4.58
C ARG A 70 7.88 13.65 4.45
N ALA A 71 8.62 13.94 3.38
CA ALA A 71 9.99 13.43 3.22
C ALA A 71 10.92 13.90 4.35
N LYS A 72 10.88 15.18 4.70
CA LYS A 72 11.68 15.72 5.81
C LYS A 72 11.32 15.10 7.17
N GLU A 73 10.06 14.81 7.40
CA GLU A 73 9.60 14.11 8.61
C GLU A 73 10.13 12.68 8.63
N PHE A 74 9.91 11.94 7.55
CA PHE A 74 10.40 10.57 7.39
C PHE A 74 11.92 10.46 7.57
N LEU A 75 12.69 11.36 6.95
CA LEU A 75 14.16 11.36 7.06
C LEU A 75 14.64 11.48 8.51
N LYS A 76 13.98 12.28 9.34
CA LYS A 76 14.29 12.36 10.78
C LYS A 76 14.01 11.05 11.51
N GLN A 77 12.97 10.33 11.09
CA GLN A 77 12.57 9.08 11.73
C GLN A 77 13.44 7.90 11.32
N ILE A 78 13.93 7.87 10.06
CA ILE A 78 14.76 6.77 9.56
C ILE A 78 16.25 6.97 9.83
N GLU A 79 16.71 8.20 10.03
CA GLU A 79 18.13 8.51 10.25
C GLU A 79 18.78 7.68 11.39
N PRO A 80 18.12 7.39 12.52
CA PRO A 80 18.69 6.50 13.54
C PRO A 80 18.82 5.03 13.08
N VAL A 81 18.04 4.60 12.08
CA VAL A 81 18.03 3.22 11.56
C VAL A 81 19.04 3.08 10.43
N LEU A 82 19.12 4.07 9.54
CA LEU A 82 20.05 4.14 8.42
C LEU A 82 20.87 5.45 8.51
N PRO A 83 21.89 5.49 9.37
CA PRO A 83 22.67 6.71 9.61
C PRO A 83 23.32 7.27 8.34
N GLY A 84 23.20 8.58 8.13
CA GLY A 84 23.75 9.28 6.95
C GLY A 84 22.80 9.30 5.74
N LEU A 85 21.65 8.66 5.82
CA LEU A 85 20.69 8.59 4.71
C LEU A 85 20.15 9.97 4.32
N THR A 86 19.89 10.83 5.30
CA THR A 86 19.36 12.19 5.07
C THR A 86 20.25 13.00 4.12
N ALA A 87 21.57 12.89 4.26
CA ALA A 87 22.54 13.60 3.40
C ALA A 87 22.53 13.12 1.94
N LYS A 88 21.94 11.96 1.67
CA LYS A 88 21.84 11.35 0.35
C LYS A 88 20.53 11.68 -0.38
N TRP A 89 19.55 12.24 0.30
CA TRP A 89 18.30 12.64 -0.34
C TRP A 89 18.51 13.76 -1.36
N ASN A 90 18.09 13.55 -2.60
CA ASN A 90 18.29 14.52 -3.69
C ASN A 90 17.13 15.53 -3.85
N GLY A 91 16.21 15.59 -2.87
CA GLY A 91 15.09 16.52 -2.87
C GLY A 91 13.82 16.00 -3.58
N LYS A 92 13.89 14.84 -4.25
CA LYS A 92 12.74 14.26 -4.95
C LYS A 92 11.95 13.34 -4.03
N ALA A 93 10.63 13.56 -3.99
CA ALA A 93 9.68 12.70 -3.28
C ALA A 93 8.31 12.73 -3.95
N THR A 94 7.59 11.59 -3.86
CA THR A 94 6.19 11.45 -4.30
C THR A 94 5.38 10.74 -3.23
N ILE A 95 4.07 10.96 -3.23
CA ILE A 95 3.12 10.29 -2.31
C ILE A 95 2.02 9.64 -3.13
N ASP A 96 1.75 8.37 -2.84
CA ASP A 96 0.53 7.68 -3.22
C ASP A 96 -0.37 7.59 -1.98
N PHE A 97 -1.40 8.42 -1.94
CA PHE A 97 -2.39 8.48 -0.86
C PHE A 97 -3.72 7.91 -1.33
N TRP A 98 -3.89 6.59 -1.21
CA TRP A 98 -5.03 5.85 -1.76
C TRP A 98 -6.37 6.22 -1.11
N THR A 99 -6.38 6.57 0.16
CA THR A 99 -7.59 7.02 0.87
C THR A 99 -8.16 8.30 0.27
N GLY A 100 -7.31 9.20 -0.23
CA GLY A 100 -7.70 10.44 -0.90
C GLY A 100 -8.02 10.30 -2.37
N TYR A 101 -7.75 9.14 -2.97
CA TYR A 101 -8.03 8.93 -4.38
C TYR A 101 -9.53 8.70 -4.60
N ARG A 102 -10.15 9.57 -5.42
CA ARG A 102 -11.61 9.68 -5.55
C ARG A 102 -12.34 8.37 -5.89
N TRP A 103 -11.68 7.44 -6.55
CA TRP A 103 -12.28 6.20 -7.03
C TRP A 103 -12.08 5.02 -6.08
N THR A 104 -10.93 4.93 -5.41
CA THR A 104 -10.63 3.83 -4.49
C THR A 104 -11.03 4.12 -3.06
N LYS A 105 -10.83 5.35 -2.59
CA LYS A 105 -11.13 5.80 -1.21
C LYS A 105 -10.47 4.95 -0.11
N GLY A 106 -9.50 4.14 -0.47
CA GLY A 106 -8.76 3.23 0.38
C GLY A 106 -7.76 2.41 -0.42
N SER A 107 -6.96 1.58 0.22
CA SER A 107 -5.93 0.76 -0.43
C SER A 107 -6.45 -0.62 -0.81
N TYR A 108 -6.83 -1.43 0.16
CA TYR A 108 -7.41 -2.76 -0.02
C TYR A 108 -8.33 -3.08 1.16
N SER A 109 -9.17 -4.10 0.99
CA SER A 109 -10.12 -4.47 2.02
C SER A 109 -9.47 -5.23 3.18
N PHE A 110 -10.04 -5.12 4.36
CA PHE A 110 -9.67 -5.93 5.51
C PHE A 110 -10.86 -6.14 6.46
N TRP A 111 -10.79 -7.19 7.26
CA TRP A 111 -11.78 -7.46 8.28
C TRP A 111 -11.46 -6.70 9.56
N LYS A 112 -12.39 -5.88 10.03
CA LYS A 112 -12.32 -5.30 11.38
C LYS A 112 -12.64 -6.37 12.42
N VAL A 113 -12.27 -6.13 13.67
CA VAL A 113 -12.53 -7.05 14.79
C VAL A 113 -14.01 -7.48 14.80
N GLY A 114 -14.25 -8.78 14.83
CA GLY A 114 -15.57 -9.39 14.86
C GLY A 114 -16.36 -9.39 13.53
N GLN A 115 -15.85 -8.77 12.47
CA GLN A 115 -16.56 -8.75 11.18
C GLN A 115 -16.48 -10.09 10.46
N TYR A 116 -15.31 -10.71 10.45
CA TYR A 116 -15.13 -12.01 9.81
C TYR A 116 -16.10 -13.05 10.35
N THR A 117 -16.19 -13.17 11.67
CA THR A 117 -17.10 -14.14 12.32
C THR A 117 -18.59 -13.81 12.15
N LYS A 118 -18.93 -12.54 11.86
CA LYS A 118 -20.32 -12.11 11.72
C LYS A 118 -20.88 -12.31 10.33
N PHE A 119 -20.11 -12.03 9.30
CA PHE A 119 -20.65 -11.94 7.94
C PHE A 119 -19.67 -12.28 6.81
N ALA A 120 -18.56 -13.01 7.10
CA ALA A 120 -17.71 -13.52 6.02
C ALA A 120 -18.51 -14.39 5.05
N GLY A 121 -18.39 -14.10 3.75
CA GLY A 121 -19.13 -14.75 2.68
C GLY A 121 -20.28 -13.93 2.12
N VAL A 122 -20.87 -13.02 2.92
CA VAL A 122 -21.98 -12.14 2.48
C VAL A 122 -21.52 -11.14 1.41
N GLU A 123 -20.25 -10.73 1.43
CA GLU A 123 -19.67 -9.75 0.51
C GLU A 123 -19.67 -10.18 -0.96
N ARG A 124 -19.90 -11.46 -1.22
CA ARG A 124 -19.97 -12.06 -2.56
C ARG A 124 -21.36 -12.54 -2.97
N GLU A 125 -22.33 -12.44 -2.08
CA GLU A 125 -23.69 -12.85 -2.38
C GLU A 125 -24.37 -11.86 -3.33
N ARG A 126 -24.93 -12.37 -4.43
CA ARG A 126 -25.71 -11.54 -5.36
C ARG A 126 -27.00 -11.03 -4.70
N GLN A 127 -27.44 -9.86 -5.11
CA GLN A 127 -28.71 -9.27 -4.69
C GLN A 127 -29.61 -9.03 -5.92
N GLY A 128 -30.53 -9.93 -6.17
CA GLY A 128 -31.34 -9.90 -7.38
C GLY A 128 -30.45 -9.98 -8.63
N ASN A 129 -30.50 -8.97 -9.48
CA ASN A 129 -29.68 -8.87 -10.69
C ASN A 129 -28.35 -8.10 -10.48
N CYS A 130 -27.97 -7.85 -9.23
CA CYS A 130 -26.73 -7.18 -8.90
C CYS A 130 -25.67 -8.21 -8.47
N PHE A 131 -24.57 -8.27 -9.19
CA PHE A 131 -23.43 -9.14 -8.93
C PHE A 131 -22.26 -8.31 -8.39
N PHE A 132 -21.49 -8.89 -7.47
CA PHE A 132 -20.36 -8.22 -6.85
C PHE A 132 -19.06 -8.94 -7.23
N ALA A 133 -18.06 -8.15 -7.63
CA ALA A 133 -16.72 -8.61 -7.93
C ALA A 133 -15.69 -7.59 -7.40
N GLY A 134 -14.50 -8.05 -7.14
CA GLY A 134 -13.39 -7.27 -6.61
C GLY A 134 -12.61 -8.10 -5.59
N GLU A 135 -11.41 -7.66 -5.22
CA GLU A 135 -10.55 -8.41 -4.31
C GLU A 135 -11.23 -8.73 -2.96
N HIS A 136 -12.13 -7.86 -2.52
CA HIS A 136 -12.90 -8.00 -1.26
C HIS A 136 -13.90 -9.15 -1.27
N THR A 137 -14.27 -9.66 -2.44
CA THR A 137 -15.20 -10.80 -2.60
C THR A 137 -14.48 -12.14 -2.81
N SER A 138 -13.15 -12.14 -2.94
CA SER A 138 -12.35 -13.36 -3.04
C SER A 138 -12.18 -14.02 -1.67
N ILE A 139 -12.19 -15.36 -1.64
CA ILE A 139 -11.89 -16.14 -0.42
C ILE A 139 -10.38 -16.34 -0.29
N ASP A 140 -9.74 -16.71 -1.38
CA ASP A 140 -8.36 -17.18 -1.37
C ASP A 140 -7.34 -16.04 -1.54
N PHE A 141 -7.74 -14.96 -2.24
CA PHE A 141 -6.86 -13.87 -2.62
C PHE A 141 -7.40 -12.48 -2.22
N GLN A 142 -8.10 -12.38 -1.08
CA GLN A 142 -8.56 -11.10 -0.55
C GLN A 142 -7.36 -10.15 -0.31
N GLY A 143 -7.48 -8.90 -0.76
CA GLY A 143 -6.39 -7.91 -0.67
C GLY A 143 -5.40 -7.96 -1.84
N TYR A 144 -5.53 -8.91 -2.78
CA TYR A 144 -4.62 -9.09 -3.90
C TYR A 144 -5.30 -8.88 -5.25
N LEU A 145 -4.50 -8.51 -6.26
CA LEU A 145 -4.99 -8.33 -7.64
C LEU A 145 -5.60 -9.61 -8.21
N ASN A 146 -5.04 -10.77 -7.86
CA ASN A 146 -5.56 -12.08 -8.27
C ASN A 146 -7.02 -12.28 -7.85
N GLY A 147 -7.39 -11.85 -6.63
CA GLY A 147 -8.75 -11.95 -6.14
C GLY A 147 -9.74 -11.10 -6.95
N ALA A 148 -9.31 -9.94 -7.42
CA ALA A 148 -10.15 -9.11 -8.29
C ALA A 148 -10.38 -9.77 -9.66
N VAL A 149 -9.36 -10.41 -10.24
CA VAL A 149 -9.49 -11.14 -11.52
C VAL A 149 -10.39 -12.36 -11.38
N GLU A 150 -10.12 -13.21 -10.37
CA GLU A 150 -10.90 -14.41 -10.07
C GLU A 150 -12.39 -14.11 -9.92
N THR A 151 -12.71 -13.15 -9.07
CA THR A 151 -14.12 -12.81 -8.80
C THR A 151 -14.79 -12.08 -9.96
N GLY A 152 -14.03 -11.35 -10.77
CA GLY A 152 -14.53 -10.77 -12.02
C GLY A 152 -14.92 -11.85 -13.03
N GLN A 153 -14.08 -12.87 -13.21
CA GLN A 153 -14.39 -14.03 -14.05
C GLN A 153 -15.64 -14.77 -13.54
N LYS A 154 -15.68 -15.06 -12.23
CA LYS A 154 -16.83 -15.71 -11.62
C LYS A 154 -18.14 -14.93 -11.85
N ALA A 155 -18.13 -13.62 -11.64
CA ALA A 155 -19.31 -12.79 -11.86
C ALA A 155 -19.77 -12.80 -13.34
N ALA A 156 -18.84 -12.81 -14.28
CA ALA A 156 -19.14 -12.93 -15.71
C ALA A 156 -19.80 -14.29 -16.03
N ASP A 157 -19.27 -15.39 -15.50
CA ASP A 157 -19.82 -16.72 -15.69
C ASP A 157 -21.22 -16.86 -15.09
N ASP A 158 -21.45 -16.33 -13.88
CA ASP A 158 -22.75 -16.30 -13.22
C ASP A 158 -23.79 -15.54 -14.07
N ILE A 159 -23.42 -14.35 -14.60
CA ILE A 159 -24.29 -13.55 -15.49
C ILE A 159 -24.61 -14.32 -16.79
N LEU A 160 -23.61 -14.93 -17.41
CA LEU A 160 -23.83 -15.71 -18.63
C LEU A 160 -24.70 -16.94 -18.38
N GLY A 161 -24.61 -17.53 -17.19
CA GLY A 161 -25.48 -18.62 -16.77
C GLY A 161 -26.96 -18.21 -16.66
N ASP A 162 -27.21 -17.02 -16.11
CA ASP A 162 -28.57 -16.46 -15.95
C ASP A 162 -29.22 -16.03 -17.28
N LEU A 163 -28.41 -15.76 -18.32
CA LEU A 163 -28.91 -15.34 -19.64
C LEU A 163 -29.22 -16.50 -20.59
N ARG A 164 -28.94 -17.73 -20.19
CA ARG A 164 -29.23 -18.97 -20.95
C ARG A 164 -30.54 -19.58 -20.54
#